data_b617f43e3de209fcaac0b650e0256512
#
_entry.id   b617f43e3de209fcaac0b650e0256512
#
_cell.length_a   1.000
_cell.length_b   1.000
_cell.length_c   1.000
_cell.angle_alpha   90.00
_cell.angle_beta   90.00
_cell.angle_gamma   90.00
#
_symmetry.space_group_name_H-M   'P 1'
#
loop_
_entity.id
_entity.type
_entity.pdbx_description
1 polymer ?
#
loop_
_entity_poly.entity_id
_entity_poly.type
_entity_poly.pdbx_seq_one_letter_code
_entity_poly.pdbx_strand_id
1 'polypeptide(L)'
;MPRCVFLWLLTGLFGLGVSSAAENDLIDPADLSAAVPEELSETLIIATPHFGALGTNEFAANKSTEMTNSAIGRAPMEIKVANPVLYYANRVKAIELARNQKWQEAKPLLQTLTTEFKDDGDTWFALGLTYLGLEQWQEAIEALENALALGTRLFGMPGGGANPNDMMIRLAEAYGQMNDEERAIYWINQALNARWDDRPKLAGTSFYQQGKNPNFKAFETSEAFQQAAGSYLPIELSRDESWRYDLHYLAGEIERLHVHPYHAISVEAFKQKVNDISRRIPELSDKQIVFAFMQLLGTLGNGHNFIVPAFGEKGSFNQLPMQFYWFSDGLFVVTASEPYRQWIGHKVEQVGDMSTLKALELIKTVNPRDNEMQQRWLAPYYIGLPTVLEGLGIVDKADAVSLTLSDSRGARHLISPEIKPMSFAGFPKLPGLSTGESPLYLRNNNENYWFKKLPKQLLYVQFNDVADKESQSLKQFSEQIQQLIIEGEVADMVLDLRHNSGGDGSLNAPMVATTVLFKALRPKGKLFVLIGRNTFSAAHNLAMSITELTDAVLVGEPSGSRPNAISEAGWFNLPYSRQTGVISSQFHQYGAPEDHRIWIAPHVPVSLSSEQYFKGEDPVMTAIIGISSK
;
A
#
# COMPACT_ATOMS: atom_id res chain seq x y z
N MET A 1 25.50 0.69 -7.42
CA MET A 1 25.65 2.15 -7.44
C MET A 1 25.13 2.75 -6.13
N PRO A 2 25.92 2.80 -5.05
CA PRO A 2 25.43 3.24 -3.74
C PRO A 2 25.74 4.70 -3.37
N ARG A 3 26.31 5.51 -4.26
CA ARG A 3 26.78 6.86 -3.90
C ARG A 3 25.78 8.01 -4.09
N CYS A 4 24.73 7.84 -4.86
CA CYS A 4 23.74 8.91 -5.07
C CYS A 4 22.67 9.02 -3.97
N VAL A 5 22.40 7.97 -3.21
CA VAL A 5 21.40 7.99 -2.11
C VAL A 5 21.93 8.73 -0.87
N PHE A 6 23.24 8.76 -0.67
CA PHE A 6 23.85 9.36 0.53
C PHE A 6 23.82 10.91 0.55
N LEU A 7 23.74 11.55 -0.61
CA LEU A 7 23.73 13.02 -0.68
C LEU A 7 22.33 13.62 -0.39
N TRP A 8 21.28 12.83 -0.51
CA TRP A 8 19.89 13.27 -0.33
C TRP A 8 19.42 13.27 1.13
N LEU A 9 20.00 12.40 1.95
CA LEU A 9 19.68 12.34 3.40
C LEU A 9 20.27 13.50 4.20
N LEU A 10 21.30 14.17 3.69
CA LEU A 10 22.01 15.25 4.41
C LEU A 10 21.43 16.65 4.16
N THR A 11 20.72 16.90 3.07
CA THR A 11 20.20 18.25 2.77
C THR A 11 18.88 18.59 3.46
N GLY A 12 18.19 17.61 4.04
CA GLY A 12 16.98 17.82 4.85
C GLY A 12 17.21 18.03 6.34
N LEU A 13 18.45 17.86 6.84
CA LEU A 13 18.76 17.80 8.27
C LEU A 13 19.47 19.02 8.87
N PHE A 14 19.91 19.99 8.07
CA PHE A 14 20.67 21.15 8.59
C PHE A 14 19.98 22.48 8.30
N GLY A 15 19.00 22.80 9.12
CA GLY A 15 18.49 24.14 9.37
C GLY A 15 18.82 24.63 10.76
N LEU A 16 20.05 24.44 11.23
CA LEU A 16 20.54 25.12 12.43
C LEU A 16 21.98 25.60 12.16
N GLY A 17 22.16 26.91 12.34
CA GLY A 17 23.39 27.58 12.07
C GLY A 17 24.57 27.08 12.90
N VAL A 18 25.69 26.86 12.23
CA VAL A 18 27.01 26.86 12.85
C VAL A 18 27.92 27.73 11.99
N SER A 19 28.54 28.69 12.66
CA SER A 19 29.49 29.63 12.13
C SER A 19 30.82 28.95 11.76
N SER A 20 31.36 29.39 10.66
CA SER A 20 32.78 29.52 10.22
C SER A 20 33.83 28.52 10.69
N ALA A 21 34.52 28.05 9.68
CA ALA A 21 35.92 27.75 9.53
C ALA A 21 36.26 26.31 9.18
N ALA A 22 36.48 26.06 7.89
CA ALA A 22 37.65 25.36 7.34
C ALA A 22 37.60 25.48 5.81
N GLU A 23 38.59 26.12 5.28
CA GLU A 23 38.90 26.21 3.85
C GLU A 23 39.45 24.87 3.34
N ASN A 24 39.08 24.63 2.05
CA ASN A 24 39.82 23.90 1.02
C ASN A 24 40.03 22.40 1.14
N ASP A 25 39.29 21.69 0.27
CA ASP A 25 39.88 20.89 -0.82
C ASP A 25 38.71 20.48 -1.76
N LEU A 26 38.45 21.34 -2.74
CA LEU A 26 37.60 21.00 -3.88
C LEU A 26 38.46 20.21 -4.87
N ILE A 27 38.12 18.95 -5.07
CA ILE A 27 38.66 18.12 -6.15
C ILE A 27 38.24 18.74 -7.48
N ASP A 28 39.21 19.06 -8.32
CA ASP A 28 39.01 19.64 -9.66
C ASP A 28 38.13 18.67 -10.50
N PRO A 29 37.02 19.16 -11.10
CA PRO A 29 36.20 18.36 -11.99
C PRO A 29 36.96 17.76 -13.18
N ALA A 30 38.14 18.29 -13.54
CA ALA A 30 38.98 17.74 -14.59
C ALA A 30 39.63 16.38 -14.22
N ASP A 31 39.82 16.08 -12.94
CA ASP A 31 40.39 14.80 -12.49
C ASP A 31 39.42 13.63 -12.53
N LEU A 32 38.11 13.88 -12.72
CA LEU A 32 37.09 12.85 -12.84
C LEU A 32 36.88 12.32 -14.26
N SER A 33 37.43 12.98 -15.27
CA SER A 33 37.28 12.58 -16.69
C SER A 33 38.30 11.52 -17.14
N ALA A 34 39.33 11.25 -16.35
CA ALA A 34 40.42 10.34 -16.73
C ALA A 34 40.24 8.88 -16.31
N ALA A 35 39.13 8.51 -15.69
CA ALA A 35 38.93 7.19 -15.09
C ALA A 35 37.79 6.34 -15.67
N VAL A 36 37.21 6.70 -16.81
CA VAL A 36 36.18 5.88 -17.50
C VAL A 36 36.81 5.30 -18.76
N PRO A 37 36.98 3.96 -18.86
CA PRO A 37 37.44 3.33 -20.08
C PRO A 37 36.46 3.60 -21.23
N GLU A 38 36.99 3.97 -22.39
CA GLU A 38 36.25 4.30 -23.62
C GLU A 38 35.34 3.16 -24.12
N GLU A 39 35.56 1.92 -23.68
CA GLU A 39 34.75 0.74 -24.04
C GLU A 39 33.38 0.65 -23.34
N LEU A 40 33.06 1.50 -22.36
CA LEU A 40 31.78 1.52 -21.66
C LEU A 40 30.78 2.55 -22.22
N SER A 41 31.18 3.37 -23.19
CA SER A 41 30.32 4.42 -23.76
C SER A 41 29.31 3.91 -24.80
N GLU A 42 29.51 2.74 -25.38
CA GLU A 42 28.63 2.22 -26.44
C GLU A 42 27.52 1.25 -25.96
N THR A 43 27.50 0.86 -24.69
CA THR A 43 26.54 -0.19 -24.21
C THR A 43 25.54 0.29 -23.16
N LEU A 44 25.54 1.57 -22.79
CA LEU A 44 24.47 2.13 -21.95
C LEU A 44 23.41 2.83 -22.80
N ILE A 45 22.81 2.10 -23.73
CA ILE A 45 21.45 2.43 -24.16
C ILE A 45 20.57 2.02 -22.97
N ILE A 46 20.37 2.97 -22.05
CA ILE A 46 19.22 2.89 -21.14
C ILE A 46 18.01 2.84 -22.07
N ALA A 47 17.44 1.66 -22.24
CA ALA A 47 16.13 1.54 -22.85
C ALA A 47 15.18 2.38 -21.99
N THR A 48 14.96 3.62 -22.38
CA THR A 48 13.78 4.34 -21.94
C THR A 48 12.60 3.41 -22.20
N PRO A 49 11.73 3.16 -21.21
CA PRO A 49 10.55 2.36 -21.48
C PRO A 49 9.85 3.01 -22.68
N HIS A 50 9.80 2.30 -23.80
CA HIS A 50 8.91 2.67 -24.88
C HIS A 50 7.50 2.60 -24.29
N PHE A 51 6.96 3.75 -23.92
CA PHE A 51 5.52 3.90 -23.85
C PHE A 51 5.02 3.55 -25.25
N GLY A 52 4.42 2.35 -25.37
CA GLY A 52 3.88 1.85 -26.62
C GLY A 52 3.03 2.94 -27.23
N ALA A 53 3.12 3.12 -28.54
CA ALA A 53 2.45 4.17 -29.28
C ALA A 53 0.99 4.27 -28.85
N LEU A 54 0.69 5.24 -28.00
CA LEU A 54 -0.66 5.66 -27.66
C LEU A 54 -1.28 6.14 -28.97
N GLY A 55 -2.43 5.56 -29.30
CA GLY A 55 -3.11 5.80 -30.56
C GLY A 55 -3.15 7.28 -30.91
N THR A 56 -2.70 7.59 -32.09
CA THR A 56 -2.59 8.93 -32.64
C THR A 56 -3.95 9.60 -32.74
N ASN A 57 -4.32 10.39 -31.72
CA ASN A 57 -5.28 11.46 -31.90
C ASN A 57 -4.50 12.74 -32.21
N GLU A 58 -4.81 13.37 -33.32
CA GLU A 58 -4.09 14.52 -33.88
C GLU A 58 -3.93 15.71 -32.91
N PHE A 59 -4.71 15.78 -31.83
CA PHE A 59 -4.66 16.86 -30.86
C PHE A 59 -3.44 16.82 -29.93
N ALA A 60 -3.00 15.61 -29.53
CA ALA A 60 -1.83 15.43 -28.67
C ALA A 60 -0.53 15.31 -29.49
N ALA A 61 -0.62 14.82 -30.72
CA ALA A 61 0.53 14.52 -31.56
C ALA A 61 1.33 15.78 -31.96
N ASN A 62 0.68 16.92 -32.20
CA ASN A 62 1.41 18.11 -32.65
C ASN A 62 2.23 18.80 -31.55
N LYS A 63 1.71 18.87 -30.32
CA LYS A 63 2.48 19.50 -29.20
C LYS A 63 3.50 18.53 -28.59
N SER A 64 3.16 17.24 -28.44
CA SER A 64 4.10 16.27 -27.87
C SER A 64 5.23 15.91 -28.83
N THR A 65 5.02 15.93 -30.13
CA THR A 65 6.06 15.63 -31.11
C THR A 65 7.07 16.78 -31.24
N GLU A 66 6.64 18.04 -31.13
CA GLU A 66 7.56 19.18 -31.06
C GLU A 66 8.34 19.21 -29.74
N MET A 67 7.73 18.82 -28.61
CA MET A 67 8.39 18.80 -27.30
C MET A 67 9.34 17.60 -27.17
N THR A 68 8.99 16.40 -27.64
CA THR A 68 9.87 15.22 -27.59
C THR A 68 11.08 15.35 -28.51
N ASN A 69 10.92 15.92 -29.69
CA ASN A 69 12.05 16.20 -30.59
C ASN A 69 12.97 17.33 -30.11
N SER A 70 12.48 18.22 -29.24
CA SER A 70 13.31 19.26 -28.64
C SER A 70 14.08 18.82 -27.39
N ALA A 71 13.64 17.73 -26.73
CA ALA A 71 14.28 17.21 -25.52
C ALA A 71 15.43 16.22 -25.83
N ILE A 72 15.37 15.53 -26.96
CA ILE A 72 16.40 14.57 -27.39
C ILE A 72 17.49 15.35 -28.13
N GLY A 73 18.59 15.68 -27.47
CA GLY A 73 19.76 16.30 -28.07
C GLY A 73 20.09 17.72 -27.61
N ARG A 74 19.45 18.21 -26.55
CA ARG A 74 19.92 19.43 -25.90
C ARG A 74 21.20 19.13 -25.12
N ALA A 75 22.25 19.93 -25.35
CA ALA A 75 23.40 20.05 -24.45
C ALA A 75 22.89 20.26 -23.00
N PRO A 76 23.66 19.86 -21.97
CA PRO A 76 23.30 20.12 -20.57
C PRO A 76 22.88 21.60 -20.47
N MET A 77 21.63 21.83 -20.02
CA MET A 77 21.10 23.19 -19.96
C MET A 77 21.91 23.99 -18.95
N GLU A 78 22.48 25.10 -19.37
CA GLU A 78 22.92 26.11 -18.43
C GLU A 78 21.72 26.58 -17.62
N ILE A 79 21.74 26.34 -16.32
CA ILE A 79 20.76 26.91 -15.41
C ILE A 79 21.00 28.41 -15.37
N LYS A 80 20.29 29.18 -16.22
CA LYS A 80 20.37 30.64 -16.28
C LYS A 80 19.45 31.27 -15.23
N VAL A 81 19.64 30.90 -13.97
CA VAL A 81 19.00 31.59 -12.85
C VAL A 81 19.97 32.63 -12.32
N ALA A 82 19.52 33.87 -12.22
CA ALA A 82 20.38 34.99 -11.80
C ALA A 82 20.98 34.80 -10.40
N ASN A 83 20.22 34.14 -9.51
CA ASN A 83 20.67 33.78 -8.16
C ASN A 83 20.12 32.37 -7.78
N PRO A 84 20.88 31.29 -7.99
CA PRO A 84 20.44 29.93 -7.67
C PRO A 84 20.05 29.72 -6.21
N VAL A 85 20.77 30.33 -5.27
CA VAL A 85 20.48 30.20 -3.83
C VAL A 85 19.09 30.76 -3.50
N LEU A 86 18.80 31.95 -4.01
CA LEU A 86 17.50 32.60 -3.82
C LEU A 86 16.39 31.84 -4.55
N TYR A 87 16.65 31.34 -5.76
CA TYR A 87 15.70 30.50 -6.49
C TYR A 87 15.30 29.28 -5.66
N TYR A 88 16.26 28.50 -5.16
CA TYR A 88 15.96 27.31 -4.38
C TYR A 88 15.27 27.62 -3.04
N ALA A 89 15.63 28.71 -2.37
CA ALA A 89 14.94 29.13 -1.16
C ALA A 89 13.47 29.50 -1.43
N ASN A 90 13.20 30.25 -2.50
CA ASN A 90 11.85 30.60 -2.93
C ASN A 90 11.07 29.37 -3.40
N ARG A 91 11.71 28.43 -4.09
CA ARG A 91 11.14 27.16 -4.55
C ARG A 91 10.64 26.33 -3.36
N VAL A 92 11.49 26.11 -2.36
CA VAL A 92 11.10 25.36 -1.14
C VAL A 92 9.92 26.04 -0.45
N LYS A 93 9.99 27.36 -0.27
CA LYS A 93 8.90 28.12 0.34
C LYS A 93 7.59 28.03 -0.44
N ALA A 94 7.65 28.18 -1.77
CA ALA A 94 6.46 28.16 -2.62
C ALA A 94 5.77 26.78 -2.63
N ILE A 95 6.56 25.71 -2.74
CA ILE A 95 6.05 24.32 -2.68
C ILE A 95 5.44 24.03 -1.31
N GLU A 96 6.06 24.48 -0.21
CA GLU A 96 5.52 24.31 1.14
C GLU A 96 4.20 25.08 1.33
N LEU A 97 4.10 26.29 0.80
CA LEU A 97 2.83 27.03 0.80
C LEU A 97 1.73 26.29 0.03
N ALA A 98 2.06 25.76 -1.16
CA ALA A 98 1.11 24.97 -1.95
C ALA A 98 0.72 23.66 -1.22
N ARG A 99 1.67 22.97 -0.59
CA ARG A 99 1.41 21.77 0.23
C ARG A 99 0.45 22.05 1.38
N ASN A 100 0.59 23.22 2.01
CA ASN A 100 -0.30 23.66 3.09
C ASN A 100 -1.57 24.39 2.59
N GLN A 101 -1.88 24.28 1.30
CA GLN A 101 -3.05 24.87 0.65
C GLN A 101 -3.17 26.40 0.78
N LYS A 102 -2.05 27.08 1.01
CA LYS A 102 -1.96 28.54 1.05
C LYS A 102 -1.85 29.11 -0.37
N TRP A 103 -2.87 28.82 -1.18
CA TRP A 103 -2.87 29.05 -2.63
C TRP A 103 -2.56 30.49 -3.05
N GLN A 104 -3.19 31.47 -2.37
CA GLN A 104 -2.98 32.89 -2.67
C GLN A 104 -1.54 33.36 -2.40
N GLU A 105 -0.88 32.78 -1.39
CA GLU A 105 0.51 33.11 -1.07
C GLU A 105 1.51 32.36 -1.98
N ALA A 106 1.17 31.13 -2.38
CA ALA A 106 2.00 30.29 -3.25
C ALA A 106 2.05 30.85 -4.69
N LYS A 107 0.91 31.28 -5.24
CA LYS A 107 0.73 31.67 -6.64
C LYS A 107 1.81 32.63 -7.16
N PRO A 108 2.04 33.82 -6.57
CA PRO A 108 3.00 34.79 -7.13
C PRO A 108 4.43 34.27 -7.11
N LEU A 109 4.81 33.47 -6.11
CA LEU A 109 6.13 32.85 -6.04
C LEU A 109 6.32 31.81 -7.14
N LEU A 110 5.32 30.93 -7.33
CA LEU A 110 5.37 29.87 -8.35
C LEU A 110 5.36 30.45 -9.76
N GLN A 111 4.58 31.50 -10.03
CA GLN A 111 4.60 32.20 -11.31
C GLN A 111 5.98 32.80 -11.62
N THR A 112 6.63 33.40 -10.63
CA THR A 112 8.00 33.92 -10.78
C THR A 112 8.96 32.80 -11.09
N LEU A 113 8.93 31.69 -10.33
CA LEU A 113 9.83 30.55 -10.49
C LEU A 113 9.70 29.88 -11.86
N THR A 114 8.45 29.65 -12.34
CA THR A 114 8.21 29.07 -13.67
C THR A 114 8.62 30.00 -14.81
N THR A 115 8.67 31.31 -14.57
CA THR A 115 9.19 32.29 -15.52
C THR A 115 10.72 32.31 -15.54
N GLU A 116 11.36 32.25 -14.36
CA GLU A 116 12.83 32.24 -14.22
C GLU A 116 13.44 30.94 -14.74
N PHE A 117 12.77 29.79 -14.48
CA PHE A 117 13.25 28.49 -14.91
C PHE A 117 12.09 27.59 -15.37
N LYS A 118 11.92 27.51 -16.68
CA LYS A 118 10.77 26.84 -17.31
C LYS A 118 10.80 25.31 -17.25
N ASP A 119 11.96 24.71 -16.99
CA ASP A 119 12.13 23.26 -17.03
C ASP A 119 12.11 22.62 -15.64
N ASP A 120 11.54 23.29 -14.63
CA ASP A 120 11.27 22.72 -13.30
C ASP A 120 9.82 22.19 -13.22
N GLY A 121 9.64 20.90 -13.51
CA GLY A 121 8.32 20.25 -13.46
C GLY A 121 7.68 20.28 -12.07
N ASP A 122 8.48 20.33 -10.98
CA ASP A 122 7.96 20.43 -9.62
C ASP A 122 7.26 21.77 -9.39
N THR A 123 7.84 22.88 -9.88
CA THR A 123 7.20 24.20 -9.76
C THR A 123 5.95 24.32 -10.63
N TRP A 124 5.97 23.75 -11.83
CA TRP A 124 4.78 23.69 -12.68
C TRP A 124 3.65 22.87 -12.04
N PHE A 125 3.96 21.71 -11.44
CA PHE A 125 2.97 20.91 -10.76
C PHE A 125 2.36 21.64 -9.55
N ALA A 126 3.21 22.25 -8.70
CA ALA A 126 2.75 23.05 -7.58
C ALA A 126 1.89 24.25 -8.03
N LEU A 127 2.23 24.89 -9.17
CA LEU A 127 1.45 25.96 -9.76
C LEU A 127 0.10 25.47 -10.28
N GLY A 128 0.08 24.31 -10.95
CA GLY A 128 -1.14 23.67 -11.42
C GLY A 128 -2.12 23.38 -10.28
N LEU A 129 -1.62 22.75 -9.19
CA LEU A 129 -2.44 22.53 -7.99
C LEU A 129 -2.90 23.83 -7.34
N THR A 130 -2.06 24.86 -7.36
CA THR A 130 -2.42 26.20 -6.85
C THR A 130 -3.55 26.80 -7.66
N TYR A 131 -3.51 26.71 -8.97
CA TYR A 131 -4.58 27.18 -9.84
C TYR A 131 -5.88 26.39 -9.66
N LEU A 132 -5.81 25.05 -9.50
CA LEU A 132 -6.97 24.22 -9.16
C LEU A 132 -7.60 24.70 -7.84
N GLY A 133 -6.79 24.91 -6.80
CA GLY A 133 -7.26 25.39 -5.50
C GLY A 133 -7.83 26.82 -5.53
N LEU A 134 -7.54 27.60 -6.57
CA LEU A 134 -8.05 28.94 -6.83
C LEU A 134 -9.18 28.97 -7.88
N GLU A 135 -9.64 27.79 -8.35
CA GLU A 135 -10.67 27.64 -9.38
C GLU A 135 -10.32 28.34 -10.71
N GLN A 136 -9.01 28.43 -11.01
CA GLN A 136 -8.47 29.01 -12.25
C GLN A 136 -8.15 27.87 -13.24
N TRP A 137 -9.23 27.32 -13.82
CA TRP A 137 -9.19 26.03 -14.54
C TRP A 137 -8.30 26.06 -15.79
N GLN A 138 -8.37 27.12 -16.58
CA GLN A 138 -7.60 27.22 -17.83
C GLN A 138 -6.08 27.32 -17.54
N GLU A 139 -5.71 28.12 -16.54
CA GLU A 139 -4.31 28.27 -16.12
C GLU A 139 -3.81 26.98 -15.43
N ALA A 140 -4.71 26.26 -14.73
CA ALA A 140 -4.39 24.97 -14.15
C ALA A 140 -4.04 23.93 -15.22
N ILE A 141 -4.82 23.88 -16.30
CA ILE A 141 -4.59 22.98 -17.43
C ILE A 141 -3.20 23.25 -18.03
N GLU A 142 -2.87 24.49 -18.37
CA GLU A 142 -1.57 24.86 -18.95
C GLU A 142 -0.41 24.45 -18.01
N ALA A 143 -0.53 24.74 -16.72
CA ALA A 143 0.51 24.40 -15.75
C ALA A 143 0.67 22.88 -15.56
N LEU A 144 -0.43 22.11 -15.52
CA LEU A 144 -0.39 20.66 -15.39
C LEU A 144 0.13 19.97 -16.66
N GLU A 145 -0.20 20.48 -17.85
CA GLU A 145 0.37 19.98 -19.12
C GLU A 145 1.88 20.16 -19.16
N ASN A 146 2.41 21.32 -18.71
CA ASN A 146 3.84 21.54 -18.57
C ASN A 146 4.48 20.59 -17.55
N ALA A 147 3.84 20.41 -16.40
CA ALA A 147 4.29 19.47 -15.37
C ALA A 147 4.31 18.02 -15.89
N LEU A 148 3.28 17.61 -16.62
CA LEU A 148 3.19 16.26 -17.21
C LEU A 148 4.30 16.04 -18.26
N ALA A 149 4.61 17.04 -19.06
CA ALA A 149 5.67 16.96 -20.07
C ALA A 149 7.09 16.89 -19.46
N LEU A 150 7.31 17.57 -18.33
CA LEU A 150 8.63 17.65 -17.69
C LEU A 150 8.84 16.54 -16.64
N GLY A 151 7.75 16.01 -16.09
CA GLY A 151 7.76 15.15 -14.91
C GLY A 151 7.96 15.91 -13.60
N THR A 152 7.58 15.30 -12.49
CA THR A 152 7.73 15.87 -11.14
C THR A 152 8.09 14.79 -10.13
N ARG A 153 8.74 15.19 -9.03
CA ARG A 153 9.13 14.32 -7.91
C ARG A 153 8.41 14.68 -6.61
N LEU A 154 7.43 15.59 -6.66
CA LEU A 154 6.75 16.05 -5.48
C LEU A 154 5.80 14.97 -4.93
N PHE A 155 6.03 14.58 -3.68
CA PHE A 155 5.16 13.70 -2.90
C PHE A 155 4.45 14.50 -1.80
N GLY A 156 3.34 13.96 -1.28
CA GLY A 156 2.60 14.57 -0.18
C GLY A 156 1.96 15.91 -0.54
N MET A 157 1.60 16.11 -1.79
CA MET A 157 0.83 17.27 -2.23
C MET A 157 -0.67 17.04 -2.03
N PRO A 158 -1.47 18.10 -1.79
CA PRO A 158 -2.92 17.97 -1.59
C PRO A 158 -3.59 17.25 -2.77
N GLY A 159 -4.34 16.22 -2.44
CA GLY A 159 -5.18 15.51 -3.40
C GLY A 159 -4.48 14.47 -4.27
N GLY A 160 -3.25 14.05 -3.96
CA GLY A 160 -2.60 12.93 -4.63
C GLY A 160 -1.15 13.19 -5.01
N GLY A 161 -0.57 12.17 -5.62
CA GLY A 161 0.86 12.11 -5.94
C GLY A 161 1.26 12.86 -7.21
N ALA A 162 2.56 12.79 -7.47
CA ALA A 162 3.22 13.35 -8.63
C ALA A 162 3.28 12.36 -9.81
N ASN A 163 2.46 11.29 -9.78
CA ASN A 163 2.41 10.32 -10.86
C ASN A 163 1.77 10.93 -12.12
N PRO A 164 2.24 10.60 -13.32
CA PRO A 164 1.65 11.10 -14.57
C PRO A 164 0.15 10.85 -14.68
N ASN A 165 -0.32 9.66 -14.27
CA ASN A 165 -1.74 9.31 -14.29
C ASN A 165 -2.58 10.14 -13.30
N ASP A 166 -2.06 10.50 -12.11
CA ASP A 166 -2.72 11.44 -11.20
C ASP A 166 -2.83 12.83 -11.82
N MET A 167 -1.78 13.32 -12.51
CA MET A 167 -1.83 14.59 -13.23
C MET A 167 -2.86 14.56 -14.36
N MET A 168 -3.02 13.45 -15.09
CA MET A 168 -4.06 13.28 -16.10
C MET A 168 -5.46 13.37 -15.50
N ILE A 169 -5.67 12.82 -14.29
CA ILE A 169 -6.95 12.96 -13.58
C ILE A 169 -7.19 14.41 -13.15
N ARG A 170 -6.16 15.16 -12.72
CA ARG A 170 -6.29 16.59 -12.43
C ARG A 170 -6.67 17.41 -13.66
N LEU A 171 -6.11 17.07 -14.82
CA LEU A 171 -6.51 17.65 -16.10
C LEU A 171 -7.98 17.33 -16.41
N ALA A 172 -8.41 16.08 -16.23
CA ALA A 172 -9.80 15.69 -16.40
C ALA A 172 -10.74 16.47 -15.45
N GLU A 173 -10.35 16.64 -14.18
CA GLU A 173 -11.10 17.41 -13.19
C GLU A 173 -11.25 18.88 -13.62
N ALA A 174 -10.17 19.51 -14.10
CA ALA A 174 -10.22 20.89 -14.60
C ALA A 174 -11.17 21.03 -15.81
N TYR A 175 -11.09 20.12 -16.79
CA TYR A 175 -12.01 20.10 -17.92
C TYR A 175 -13.46 19.81 -17.47
N GLY A 176 -13.63 18.97 -16.46
CA GLY A 176 -14.94 18.70 -15.88
C GLY A 176 -15.60 19.97 -15.29
N GLN A 177 -14.84 20.79 -14.57
CA GLN A 177 -15.30 22.07 -14.04
C GLN A 177 -15.63 23.09 -15.15
N MET A 178 -15.00 22.95 -16.30
CA MET A 178 -15.32 23.76 -17.50
C MET A 178 -16.51 23.20 -18.30
N ASN A 179 -17.14 22.13 -17.84
CA ASN A 179 -18.19 21.37 -18.53
C ASN A 179 -17.77 20.84 -19.91
N ASP A 180 -16.49 20.52 -20.08
CA ASP A 180 -15.94 19.93 -21.28
C ASP A 180 -15.84 18.40 -21.10
N GLU A 181 -16.94 17.72 -21.34
CA GLU A 181 -17.07 16.27 -21.16
C GLU A 181 -16.09 15.49 -22.05
N GLU A 182 -15.93 15.89 -23.31
CA GLU A 182 -15.08 15.19 -24.27
C GLU A 182 -13.62 15.16 -23.81
N ARG A 183 -13.06 16.32 -23.43
CA ARG A 183 -11.68 16.42 -22.95
C ARG A 183 -11.50 15.80 -21.56
N ALA A 184 -12.49 15.90 -20.68
CA ALA A 184 -12.45 15.23 -19.39
C ALA A 184 -12.36 13.70 -19.57
N ILE A 185 -13.22 13.09 -20.40
CA ILE A 185 -13.19 11.66 -20.69
C ILE A 185 -11.91 11.26 -21.41
N TYR A 186 -11.40 12.09 -22.33
CA TYR A 186 -10.10 11.83 -22.97
C TYR A 186 -8.99 11.64 -21.91
N TRP A 187 -8.85 12.56 -20.95
CA TRP A 187 -7.80 12.49 -19.93
C TRP A 187 -8.04 11.35 -18.93
N ILE A 188 -9.29 11.04 -18.58
CA ILE A 188 -9.64 9.85 -17.79
C ILE A 188 -9.12 8.59 -18.50
N ASN A 189 -9.41 8.43 -19.79
CA ASN A 189 -8.98 7.27 -20.54
C ASN A 189 -7.45 7.19 -20.68
N GLN A 190 -6.74 8.33 -20.83
CA GLN A 190 -5.28 8.34 -20.79
C GLN A 190 -4.74 7.83 -19.44
N ALA A 191 -5.31 8.29 -18.32
CA ALA A 191 -4.93 7.83 -16.99
C ALA A 191 -5.22 6.33 -16.79
N LEU A 192 -6.38 5.83 -17.25
CA LEU A 192 -6.74 4.43 -17.16
C LEU A 192 -5.81 3.54 -18.01
N ASN A 193 -5.45 3.98 -19.21
CA ASN A 193 -4.48 3.29 -20.08
C ASN A 193 -3.08 3.27 -19.46
N ALA A 194 -2.73 4.30 -18.67
CA ALA A 194 -1.53 4.36 -17.85
C ALA A 194 -1.66 3.60 -16.51
N ARG A 195 -2.71 2.78 -16.34
CA ARG A 195 -3.01 1.98 -15.14
C ARG A 195 -3.31 2.79 -13.89
N TRP A 196 -3.97 3.94 -14.03
CA TRP A 196 -4.44 4.65 -12.84
C TRP A 196 -5.30 3.72 -11.97
N ASP A 197 -5.05 3.73 -10.67
CA ASP A 197 -5.41 2.65 -9.74
C ASP A 197 -6.64 2.94 -8.86
N ASP A 198 -7.24 4.13 -8.94
CA ASP A 198 -8.46 4.48 -8.17
C ASP A 198 -9.63 4.91 -9.07
N ARG A 199 -9.94 4.11 -10.10
CA ARG A 199 -11.10 4.34 -10.99
C ARG A 199 -12.41 4.58 -10.23
N PRO A 200 -12.71 3.89 -9.10
CA PRO A 200 -13.90 4.13 -8.31
C PRO A 200 -14.05 5.56 -7.77
N LYS A 201 -12.96 6.33 -7.65
CA LYS A 201 -12.98 7.74 -7.23
C LYS A 201 -13.77 8.62 -8.21
N LEU A 202 -13.76 8.31 -9.49
CA LEU A 202 -14.53 9.04 -10.50
C LEU A 202 -16.04 8.93 -10.25
N ALA A 203 -16.50 7.74 -9.85
CA ALA A 203 -17.90 7.45 -9.54
C ALA A 203 -18.28 7.82 -8.10
N GLY A 204 -17.34 8.29 -7.27
CA GLY A 204 -17.57 8.60 -5.85
C GLY A 204 -17.75 7.36 -4.98
N THR A 205 -17.20 6.23 -5.40
CA THR A 205 -17.31 4.92 -4.71
C THR A 205 -15.93 4.38 -4.29
N SER A 206 -14.90 5.23 -4.26
CA SER A 206 -13.58 4.87 -3.78
C SER A 206 -13.62 4.44 -2.31
N PHE A 207 -12.78 3.48 -1.96
CA PHE A 207 -12.61 3.05 -0.57
C PHE A 207 -12.13 4.18 0.35
N TYR A 208 -11.24 5.05 -0.17
CA TYR A 208 -10.67 6.16 0.59
C TYR A 208 -11.50 7.43 0.57
N GLN A 209 -12.27 7.66 -0.50
CA GLN A 209 -13.04 8.87 -0.70
C GLN A 209 -14.44 8.55 -1.21
N GLN A 210 -15.39 8.52 -0.29
CA GLN A 210 -16.80 8.31 -0.60
C GLN A 210 -17.49 9.62 -0.94
N GLY A 211 -18.45 9.57 -1.85
CA GLY A 211 -19.24 10.73 -2.29
C GLY A 211 -18.91 11.14 -3.71
N LYS A 212 -19.92 11.70 -4.39
CA LYS A 212 -19.82 12.10 -5.79
C LYS A 212 -18.70 13.11 -5.99
N ASN A 213 -17.91 12.94 -7.04
CA ASN A 213 -16.86 13.87 -7.39
C ASN A 213 -17.48 15.14 -7.98
N PRO A 214 -17.38 16.31 -7.32
CA PRO A 214 -18.02 17.53 -7.76
C PRO A 214 -17.49 18.03 -9.11
N ASN A 215 -16.30 17.62 -9.50
CA ASN A 215 -15.65 18.04 -10.73
C ASN A 215 -16.35 17.50 -11.99
N PHE A 216 -17.12 16.40 -11.87
CA PHE A 216 -17.81 15.78 -13.00
C PHE A 216 -19.34 15.87 -12.89
N LYS A 217 -19.85 16.74 -12.02
CA LYS A 217 -21.28 16.87 -11.75
C LYS A 217 -22.13 17.16 -13.00
N ALA A 218 -21.59 17.92 -13.95
CA ALA A 218 -22.35 18.33 -15.15
C ALA A 218 -22.73 17.15 -16.06
N PHE A 219 -21.93 16.07 -16.07
CA PHE A 219 -22.14 14.89 -16.92
C PHE A 219 -22.04 13.56 -16.16
N GLU A 220 -22.24 13.58 -14.84
CA GLU A 220 -22.21 12.37 -14.00
C GLU A 220 -23.20 11.28 -14.43
N THR A 221 -24.26 11.65 -15.13
CA THR A 221 -25.31 10.75 -15.65
C THR A 221 -25.09 10.35 -17.10
N SER A 222 -24.10 10.90 -17.78
CA SER A 222 -23.76 10.55 -19.15
C SER A 222 -23.26 9.11 -19.21
N GLU A 223 -23.72 8.36 -20.21
CA GLU A 223 -23.28 6.98 -20.42
C GLU A 223 -21.76 6.91 -20.66
N ALA A 224 -21.21 7.83 -21.46
CA ALA A 224 -19.79 7.88 -21.78
C ALA A 224 -18.93 8.09 -20.51
N PHE A 225 -19.35 9.02 -19.64
CA PHE A 225 -18.66 9.22 -18.36
C PHE A 225 -18.81 8.00 -17.44
N GLN A 226 -20.01 7.43 -17.31
CA GLN A 226 -20.23 6.26 -16.46
C GLN A 226 -19.43 5.06 -16.94
N GLN A 227 -19.28 4.87 -18.24
CA GLN A 227 -18.38 3.84 -18.80
C GLN A 227 -16.92 4.11 -18.43
N ALA A 228 -16.43 5.33 -18.61
CA ALA A 228 -15.07 5.71 -18.19
C ALA A 228 -14.86 5.55 -16.69
N ALA A 229 -15.82 5.97 -15.86
CA ALA A 229 -15.78 5.85 -14.40
C ALA A 229 -15.98 4.43 -13.88
N GLY A 230 -16.35 3.45 -14.74
CA GLY A 230 -16.59 2.07 -14.34
C GLY A 230 -17.86 1.87 -13.50
N SER A 231 -18.84 2.77 -13.62
CA SER A 231 -20.12 2.71 -12.91
C SER A 231 -21.32 2.44 -13.82
N TYR A 232 -21.10 2.36 -15.13
CA TYR A 232 -22.14 2.06 -16.10
C TYR A 232 -22.67 0.63 -15.92
N LEU A 233 -23.98 0.53 -15.88
CA LEU A 233 -24.70 -0.74 -15.94
C LEU A 233 -25.80 -0.60 -16.99
N PRO A 234 -25.85 -1.45 -18.05
CA PRO A 234 -26.93 -1.42 -19.03
C PRO A 234 -28.30 -1.58 -18.37
N ILE A 235 -29.29 -0.87 -18.92
CA ILE A 235 -30.67 -0.97 -18.45
C ILE A 235 -31.25 -2.32 -18.93
N GLU A 236 -32.17 -2.92 -18.14
CA GLU A 236 -32.91 -4.14 -18.48
C GLU A 236 -32.09 -5.47 -18.50
N LEU A 237 -30.94 -5.54 -17.84
CA LEU A 237 -30.25 -6.81 -17.65
C LEU A 237 -31.00 -7.67 -16.61
N SER A 238 -31.18 -8.95 -16.92
CA SER A 238 -31.58 -9.95 -15.93
C SER A 238 -30.51 -10.10 -14.84
N ARG A 239 -30.85 -10.75 -13.72
CA ARG A 239 -29.88 -11.06 -12.65
C ARG A 239 -28.63 -11.73 -13.19
N ASP A 240 -28.80 -12.75 -14.00
CA ASP A 240 -27.67 -13.55 -14.52
C ASP A 240 -26.80 -12.77 -15.51
N GLU A 241 -27.41 -11.94 -16.33
CA GLU A 241 -26.68 -11.05 -17.25
C GLU A 241 -25.91 -9.98 -16.48
N SER A 242 -26.50 -9.43 -15.40
CA SER A 242 -25.84 -8.45 -14.54
C SER A 242 -24.62 -9.04 -13.83
N TRP A 243 -24.71 -10.29 -13.34
CA TRP A 243 -23.57 -10.97 -12.73
C TRP A 243 -22.48 -11.33 -13.77
N ARG A 244 -22.88 -11.68 -15.02
CA ARG A 244 -21.91 -11.86 -16.12
C ARG A 244 -21.23 -10.53 -16.47
N TYR A 245 -21.97 -9.45 -16.44
CA TYR A 245 -21.40 -8.10 -16.65
C TYR A 245 -20.32 -7.80 -15.59
N ASP A 246 -20.61 -8.01 -14.29
CA ASP A 246 -19.61 -7.86 -13.22
C ASP A 246 -18.40 -8.79 -13.41
N LEU A 247 -18.60 -10.05 -13.83
CA LEU A 247 -17.52 -10.99 -14.09
C LEU A 247 -16.58 -10.50 -15.20
N HIS A 248 -17.16 -10.03 -16.31
CA HIS A 248 -16.37 -9.51 -17.44
C HIS A 248 -15.69 -8.19 -17.09
N TYR A 249 -16.35 -7.33 -16.31
CA TYR A 249 -15.76 -6.11 -15.78
C TYR A 249 -14.56 -6.43 -14.86
N LEU A 250 -14.70 -7.39 -13.94
CA LEU A 250 -13.60 -7.84 -13.09
C LEU A 250 -12.42 -8.38 -13.91
N ALA A 251 -12.70 -9.22 -14.91
CA ALA A 251 -11.65 -9.75 -15.79
C ALA A 251 -10.92 -8.63 -16.54
N GLY A 252 -11.65 -7.63 -17.04
CA GLY A 252 -11.08 -6.44 -17.70
C GLY A 252 -10.24 -5.59 -16.73
N GLU A 253 -10.69 -5.39 -15.48
CA GLU A 253 -9.90 -4.67 -14.47
C GLU A 253 -8.64 -5.45 -14.07
N ILE A 254 -8.68 -6.79 -14.02
CA ILE A 254 -7.47 -7.61 -13.80
C ILE A 254 -6.47 -7.37 -14.93
N GLU A 255 -6.89 -7.43 -16.19
CA GLU A 255 -6.01 -7.18 -17.34
C GLU A 255 -5.49 -5.74 -17.39
N ARG A 256 -6.30 -4.76 -16.99
CA ARG A 256 -5.93 -3.35 -16.97
C ARG A 256 -4.95 -3.01 -15.84
N LEU A 257 -5.24 -3.47 -14.62
CA LEU A 257 -4.50 -3.08 -13.41
C LEU A 257 -3.28 -3.95 -13.16
N HIS A 258 -3.41 -5.27 -13.23
CA HIS A 258 -2.35 -6.16 -12.80
C HIS A 258 -1.12 -6.05 -13.70
N VAL A 259 0.04 -5.78 -13.11
CA VAL A 259 1.28 -5.56 -13.88
C VAL A 259 1.72 -6.80 -14.68
N HIS A 260 1.47 -8.01 -14.16
CA HIS A 260 1.75 -9.29 -14.79
C HIS A 260 0.62 -10.30 -14.53
N PRO A 261 -0.59 -10.14 -15.11
CA PRO A 261 -1.77 -10.93 -14.73
C PRO A 261 -1.61 -12.44 -14.98
N TYR A 262 -0.70 -12.81 -15.85
CA TYR A 262 -0.50 -14.18 -16.30
C TYR A 262 0.82 -14.82 -15.80
N HIS A 263 1.41 -14.28 -14.71
CA HIS A 263 2.66 -14.85 -14.17
C HIS A 263 2.44 -16.17 -13.41
N ALA A 264 1.25 -16.40 -12.85
CA ALA A 264 0.90 -17.60 -12.09
C ALA A 264 -0.14 -18.49 -12.76
N ILE A 265 -0.79 -18.00 -13.82
CA ILE A 265 -1.81 -18.74 -14.60
C ILE A 265 -1.66 -18.38 -16.07
N SER A 266 -1.85 -19.35 -17.01
CA SER A 266 -1.83 -19.00 -18.42
C SER A 266 -3.08 -18.21 -18.84
N VAL A 267 -2.96 -17.45 -19.96
CA VAL A 267 -4.09 -16.69 -20.55
C VAL A 267 -5.27 -17.62 -20.83
N GLU A 268 -5.01 -18.79 -21.41
CA GLU A 268 -6.03 -19.77 -21.77
C GLU A 268 -6.74 -20.33 -20.53
N ALA A 269 -5.97 -20.68 -19.49
CA ALA A 269 -6.52 -21.18 -18.23
C ALA A 269 -7.33 -20.11 -17.49
N PHE A 270 -6.90 -18.85 -17.51
CA PHE A 270 -7.66 -17.74 -16.97
C PHE A 270 -8.98 -17.53 -17.70
N LYS A 271 -8.95 -17.44 -19.04
CA LYS A 271 -10.15 -17.31 -19.87
C LYS A 271 -11.12 -18.49 -19.68
N GLN A 272 -10.58 -19.71 -19.56
CA GLN A 272 -11.38 -20.89 -19.27
C GLN A 272 -12.11 -20.76 -17.92
N LYS A 273 -11.43 -20.29 -16.86
CA LYS A 273 -12.07 -20.06 -15.55
C LYS A 273 -13.18 -19.00 -15.61
N VAL A 274 -12.95 -17.90 -16.32
CA VAL A 274 -13.99 -16.86 -16.54
C VAL A 274 -15.21 -17.48 -17.22
N ASN A 275 -15.00 -18.25 -18.29
CA ASN A 275 -16.09 -18.93 -19.02
C ASN A 275 -16.83 -19.96 -18.15
N ASP A 276 -16.10 -20.71 -17.31
CA ASP A 276 -16.68 -21.70 -16.41
C ASP A 276 -17.57 -21.04 -15.33
N ILE A 277 -17.10 -19.93 -14.76
CA ILE A 277 -17.90 -19.13 -13.82
C ILE A 277 -19.16 -18.60 -14.53
N SER A 278 -19.00 -17.97 -15.70
CA SER A 278 -20.11 -17.40 -16.49
C SER A 278 -21.21 -18.42 -16.77
N ARG A 279 -20.84 -19.66 -17.13
CA ARG A 279 -21.82 -20.75 -17.39
C ARG A 279 -22.57 -21.17 -16.12
N ARG A 280 -21.92 -21.15 -14.96
CA ARG A 280 -22.47 -21.59 -13.69
C ARG A 280 -23.33 -20.53 -13.00
N ILE A 281 -23.25 -19.26 -13.36
CA ILE A 281 -23.99 -18.15 -12.74
C ILE A 281 -25.48 -18.47 -12.52
N PRO A 282 -26.24 -19.07 -13.48
CA PRO A 282 -27.66 -19.38 -13.27
C PRO A 282 -27.93 -20.37 -12.10
N GLU A 283 -26.95 -21.19 -11.76
CA GLU A 283 -27.05 -22.23 -10.73
C GLU A 283 -26.56 -21.74 -9.34
N LEU A 284 -25.88 -20.59 -9.31
CA LEU A 284 -25.22 -20.07 -8.11
C LEU A 284 -26.05 -18.99 -7.44
N SER A 285 -26.07 -18.99 -6.10
CA SER A 285 -26.52 -17.86 -5.31
C SER A 285 -25.55 -16.67 -5.45
N ASP A 286 -26.00 -15.46 -5.13
CA ASP A 286 -25.15 -14.25 -5.20
C ASP A 286 -23.87 -14.40 -4.36
N LYS A 287 -23.94 -15.01 -3.17
CA LYS A 287 -22.77 -15.28 -2.33
C LYS A 287 -21.80 -16.27 -2.96
N GLN A 288 -22.31 -17.30 -3.62
CA GLN A 288 -21.48 -18.28 -4.33
C GLN A 288 -20.82 -17.68 -5.57
N ILE A 289 -21.45 -16.70 -6.23
CA ILE A 289 -20.83 -15.95 -7.34
C ILE A 289 -19.66 -15.10 -6.82
N VAL A 290 -19.86 -14.36 -5.71
CA VAL A 290 -18.77 -13.58 -5.08
C VAL A 290 -17.63 -14.49 -4.64
N PHE A 291 -17.94 -15.67 -4.08
CA PHE A 291 -16.92 -16.67 -3.75
C PHE A 291 -16.15 -17.14 -5.00
N ALA A 292 -16.82 -17.38 -6.13
CA ALA A 292 -16.16 -17.73 -7.38
C ALA A 292 -15.23 -16.60 -7.89
N PHE A 293 -15.60 -15.34 -7.70
CA PHE A 293 -14.75 -14.19 -8.01
C PHE A 293 -13.51 -14.15 -7.10
N MET A 294 -13.66 -14.48 -5.80
CA MET A 294 -12.52 -14.62 -4.89
C MET A 294 -11.56 -15.74 -5.35
N GLN A 295 -12.10 -16.87 -5.82
CA GLN A 295 -11.28 -17.94 -6.39
C GLN A 295 -10.56 -17.50 -7.68
N LEU A 296 -11.20 -16.69 -8.53
CA LEU A 296 -10.56 -16.14 -9.72
C LEU A 296 -9.36 -15.26 -9.35
N LEU A 297 -9.53 -14.33 -8.39
CA LEU A 297 -8.44 -13.49 -7.87
C LEU A 297 -7.34 -14.33 -7.20
N GLY A 298 -7.70 -15.40 -6.50
CA GLY A 298 -6.73 -16.33 -5.89
C GLY A 298 -5.78 -16.99 -6.90
N THR A 299 -6.16 -17.05 -8.20
CA THR A 299 -5.29 -17.60 -9.25
C THR A 299 -4.14 -16.68 -9.66
N LEU A 300 -4.20 -15.41 -9.29
CA LEU A 300 -3.17 -14.42 -9.64
C LEU A 300 -1.86 -14.61 -8.87
N GLY A 301 -1.86 -15.38 -7.76
CA GLY A 301 -0.64 -15.90 -7.11
C GLY A 301 0.21 -14.85 -6.38
N ASN A 302 -0.36 -13.70 -5.98
CA ASN A 302 0.30 -12.69 -5.16
C ASN A 302 -0.67 -12.03 -4.17
N GLY A 303 -0.14 -11.37 -3.14
CA GLY A 303 -0.83 -11.07 -1.91
C GLY A 303 -1.81 -9.89 -1.90
N HIS A 304 -1.77 -9.01 -2.92
CA HIS A 304 -2.61 -7.80 -2.98
C HIS A 304 -3.81 -7.94 -3.94
N ASN A 305 -4.42 -9.13 -4.04
CA ASN A 305 -5.61 -9.37 -4.88
C ASN A 305 -6.74 -9.92 -4.03
N PHE A 306 -7.76 -9.15 -3.74
CA PHE A 306 -8.87 -9.64 -2.93
C PHE A 306 -10.16 -8.84 -3.18
N ILE A 307 -11.29 -9.44 -2.81
CA ILE A 307 -12.59 -8.78 -2.66
C ILE A 307 -12.91 -8.70 -1.17
N VAL A 308 -13.53 -7.60 -0.76
CA VAL A 308 -14.09 -7.42 0.60
C VAL A 308 -15.60 -7.64 0.55
N PRO A 309 -16.11 -8.87 0.78
CA PRO A 309 -17.53 -9.19 0.60
C PRO A 309 -18.49 -8.51 1.60
N ALA A 310 -17.98 -7.69 2.50
CA ALA A 310 -18.77 -6.88 3.43
C ALA A 310 -19.28 -5.57 2.82
N PHE A 311 -18.70 -5.10 1.71
CA PHE A 311 -18.99 -3.78 1.13
C PHE A 311 -19.94 -3.82 -0.06
N GLY A 312 -20.33 -5.02 -0.53
CA GLY A 312 -21.25 -5.16 -1.65
C GLY A 312 -22.71 -5.02 -1.23
N GLU A 313 -23.56 -4.50 -2.11
CA GLU A 313 -25.01 -4.52 -1.93
C GLU A 313 -25.59 -5.92 -2.12
N LYS A 314 -25.03 -6.67 -3.06
CA LYS A 314 -25.45 -8.05 -3.39
C LYS A 314 -24.35 -9.05 -3.09
N GLY A 315 -24.74 -10.21 -2.58
CA GLY A 315 -23.80 -11.28 -2.28
C GLY A 315 -22.90 -11.01 -1.07
N SER A 316 -23.24 -10.05 -0.18
CA SER A 316 -22.52 -9.82 1.07
C SER A 316 -22.49 -11.06 1.95
N PHE A 317 -21.33 -11.33 2.56
CA PHE A 317 -21.10 -12.51 3.36
C PHE A 317 -21.61 -12.35 4.80
N ASN A 318 -21.67 -13.47 5.48
CA ASN A 318 -21.82 -13.57 6.92
C ASN A 318 -20.50 -14.00 7.56
N GLN A 319 -20.39 -13.83 8.87
CA GLN A 319 -19.24 -14.24 9.67
C GLN A 319 -19.65 -14.98 10.93
N LEU A 320 -18.76 -15.80 11.47
CA LEU A 320 -18.88 -16.38 12.79
C LEU A 320 -18.68 -15.29 13.87
N PRO A 321 -19.33 -15.42 15.05
CA PRO A 321 -19.24 -14.44 16.14
C PRO A 321 -17.94 -14.55 16.95
N MET A 322 -16.87 -15.05 16.36
CA MET A 322 -15.57 -15.27 16.98
C MET A 322 -14.43 -15.08 15.99
N GLN A 323 -13.23 -14.76 16.51
CA GLN A 323 -12.01 -14.66 15.74
C GLN A 323 -11.03 -15.75 16.16
N PHE A 324 -10.23 -16.16 15.20
CA PHE A 324 -9.25 -17.21 15.35
C PHE A 324 -7.84 -16.70 15.11
N TYR A 325 -6.85 -17.36 15.72
CA TYR A 325 -5.45 -17.13 15.42
C TYR A 325 -4.70 -18.46 15.32
N TRP A 326 -3.80 -18.56 14.36
CA TRP A 326 -3.02 -19.77 14.12
C TRP A 326 -1.66 -19.66 14.81
N PHE A 327 -1.60 -20.13 16.06
CA PHE A 327 -0.37 -20.22 16.84
C PHE A 327 0.56 -21.34 16.34
N SER A 328 1.75 -21.46 16.94
CA SER A 328 2.70 -22.53 16.62
C SER A 328 2.14 -23.93 16.92
N ASP A 329 1.20 -24.05 17.87
CA ASP A 329 0.60 -25.27 18.38
C ASP A 329 -0.84 -25.51 17.90
N GLY A 330 -1.39 -24.65 17.04
CA GLY A 330 -2.69 -24.85 16.41
C GLY A 330 -3.53 -23.59 16.21
N LEU A 331 -4.78 -23.79 15.77
CA LEU A 331 -5.76 -22.72 15.60
C LEU A 331 -6.59 -22.60 16.88
N PHE A 332 -6.70 -21.39 17.43
CA PHE A 332 -7.42 -21.12 18.68
C PHE A 332 -8.40 -19.98 18.52
N VAL A 333 -9.48 -20.00 19.32
CA VAL A 333 -10.39 -18.87 19.49
C VAL A 333 -9.71 -17.82 20.36
N VAL A 334 -9.48 -16.61 19.81
CA VAL A 334 -8.78 -15.51 20.53
C VAL A 334 -9.73 -14.42 21.00
N THR A 335 -10.88 -14.25 20.35
CA THR A 335 -11.97 -13.39 20.83
C THR A 335 -13.31 -13.91 20.34
N ALA A 336 -14.38 -13.58 21.05
CA ALA A 336 -15.75 -13.94 20.68
C ALA A 336 -16.74 -12.95 21.31
N SER A 337 -17.90 -12.74 20.63
CA SER A 337 -19.02 -12.00 21.21
C SER A 337 -19.86 -12.90 22.13
N GLU A 338 -20.70 -12.32 23.00
CA GLU A 338 -21.67 -13.08 23.78
C GLU A 338 -22.65 -13.87 22.86
N PRO A 339 -23.05 -15.11 23.22
CA PRO A 339 -22.70 -15.86 24.45
C PRO A 339 -21.43 -16.75 24.30
N TYR A 340 -20.58 -16.49 23.30
CA TYR A 340 -19.48 -17.41 22.92
C TYR A 340 -18.16 -17.11 23.63
N ARG A 341 -18.07 -16.12 24.52
CA ARG A 341 -16.83 -15.75 25.22
C ARG A 341 -16.20 -16.89 26.00
N GLN A 342 -17.00 -17.81 26.50
CA GLN A 342 -16.54 -19.02 27.22
C GLN A 342 -15.61 -19.91 26.38
N TRP A 343 -15.62 -19.77 25.05
CA TRP A 343 -14.80 -20.55 24.13
C TRP A 343 -13.45 -19.92 23.81
N ILE A 344 -13.18 -18.71 24.34
CA ILE A 344 -11.85 -18.08 24.19
C ILE A 344 -10.81 -18.98 24.87
N GLY A 345 -9.70 -19.25 24.18
CA GLY A 345 -8.64 -20.14 24.64
C GLY A 345 -8.81 -21.59 24.23
N HIS A 346 -9.93 -21.97 23.62
CA HIS A 346 -10.11 -23.33 23.10
C HIS A 346 -9.47 -23.49 21.73
N LYS A 347 -8.88 -24.66 21.52
CA LYS A 347 -8.31 -25.07 20.23
C LYS A 347 -9.42 -25.53 19.29
N VAL A 348 -9.35 -25.15 18.03
CA VAL A 348 -10.25 -25.62 16.97
C VAL A 348 -9.70 -26.91 16.41
N GLU A 349 -10.36 -28.03 16.66
CA GLU A 349 -9.96 -29.36 16.19
C GLU A 349 -10.58 -29.68 14.82
N GLN A 350 -11.87 -29.29 14.63
CA GLN A 350 -12.60 -29.51 13.39
C GLN A 350 -13.47 -28.31 13.05
N VAL A 351 -13.69 -28.11 11.74
CA VAL A 351 -14.65 -27.20 11.13
C VAL A 351 -15.59 -28.07 10.29
N GLY A 352 -16.88 -28.13 10.65
CA GLY A 352 -17.76 -29.21 10.17
C GLY A 352 -17.18 -30.57 10.57
N ASP A 353 -17.16 -31.49 9.63
CA ASP A 353 -16.57 -32.84 9.81
C ASP A 353 -15.07 -32.89 9.41
N MET A 354 -14.50 -31.76 8.97
CA MET A 354 -13.14 -31.70 8.47
C MET A 354 -12.16 -31.28 9.56
N SER A 355 -10.97 -31.90 9.60
CA SER A 355 -9.91 -31.44 10.50
C SER A 355 -9.46 -30.02 10.15
N THR A 356 -9.16 -29.21 11.17
CA THR A 356 -8.72 -27.81 11.00
C THR A 356 -7.54 -27.67 10.02
N LEU A 357 -6.55 -28.57 10.07
CA LEU A 357 -5.41 -28.49 9.16
C LEU A 357 -5.82 -28.67 7.70
N LYS A 358 -6.74 -29.62 7.42
CA LYS A 358 -7.25 -29.82 6.07
C LYS A 358 -8.09 -28.63 5.59
N ALA A 359 -8.90 -28.06 6.47
CA ALA A 359 -9.67 -26.85 6.16
C ALA A 359 -8.76 -25.66 5.83
N LEU A 360 -7.69 -25.45 6.61
CA LEU A 360 -6.68 -24.40 6.35
C LEU A 360 -5.95 -24.60 5.02
N GLU A 361 -5.69 -25.85 4.60
CA GLU A 361 -5.10 -26.14 3.28
C GLU A 361 -6.05 -25.78 2.13
N LEU A 362 -7.34 -26.11 2.24
CA LEU A 362 -8.33 -25.76 1.20
C LEU A 362 -8.49 -24.24 1.05
N ILE A 363 -8.40 -23.48 2.13
CA ILE A 363 -8.48 -22.02 2.13
C ILE A 363 -7.39 -21.37 1.25
N LYS A 364 -6.27 -22.04 1.01
CA LYS A 364 -5.22 -21.54 0.10
C LYS A 364 -5.74 -21.17 -1.28
N THR A 365 -6.82 -21.78 -1.74
CA THR A 365 -7.38 -21.54 -3.08
C THR A 365 -8.10 -20.20 -3.22
N VAL A 366 -8.51 -19.59 -2.11
CA VAL A 366 -9.21 -18.30 -2.06
C VAL A 366 -8.42 -17.23 -1.30
N ASN A 367 -7.28 -17.60 -0.73
CA ASN A 367 -6.39 -16.69 -0.03
C ASN A 367 -5.22 -16.29 -0.94
N PRO A 368 -5.31 -15.16 -1.67
CA PRO A 368 -4.18 -14.63 -2.43
C PRO A 368 -3.03 -14.34 -1.49
N ARG A 369 -1.82 -14.71 -1.88
CA ARG A 369 -0.67 -14.62 -0.97
C ARG A 369 0.66 -14.59 -1.69
N ASP A 370 1.60 -13.88 -1.10
CA ASP A 370 3.01 -13.89 -1.51
C ASP A 370 3.72 -15.14 -0.99
N ASN A 371 3.34 -15.62 0.21
CA ASN A 371 4.02 -16.73 0.89
C ASN A 371 3.13 -17.40 1.95
N GLU A 372 3.67 -18.45 2.61
CA GLU A 372 2.97 -19.22 3.65
C GLU A 372 2.75 -18.42 4.95
N MET A 373 3.50 -17.35 5.21
CA MET A 373 3.27 -16.50 6.39
C MET A 373 2.00 -15.67 6.23
N GLN A 374 1.73 -15.18 5.02
CA GLN A 374 0.45 -14.53 4.71
C GLN A 374 -0.71 -15.52 4.78
N GLN A 375 -0.52 -16.80 4.40
CA GLN A 375 -1.49 -17.85 4.63
C GLN A 375 -1.79 -18.01 6.14
N ARG A 376 -0.76 -18.07 6.98
CA ARG A 376 -0.93 -18.18 8.44
C ARG A 376 -1.63 -16.96 9.04
N TRP A 377 -1.48 -15.80 8.43
CA TRP A 377 -2.13 -14.57 8.85
C TRP A 377 -3.61 -14.55 8.48
N LEU A 378 -3.95 -14.81 7.21
CA LEU A 378 -5.29 -14.59 6.68
C LEU A 378 -6.20 -15.82 6.74
N ALA A 379 -5.68 -17.05 6.70
CA ALA A 379 -6.52 -18.25 6.73
C ALA A 379 -7.43 -18.33 7.97
N PRO A 380 -7.01 -17.95 9.20
CA PRO A 380 -7.90 -17.87 10.34
C PRO A 380 -9.12 -16.97 10.14
N TYR A 381 -8.93 -15.86 9.40
CA TYR A 381 -10.02 -14.96 9.05
C TYR A 381 -11.03 -15.63 8.09
N TYR A 382 -10.53 -16.34 7.08
CA TYR A 382 -11.40 -17.09 6.15
C TYR A 382 -12.16 -18.25 6.82
N ILE A 383 -11.59 -18.89 7.86
CA ILE A 383 -12.33 -19.85 8.71
C ILE A 383 -13.56 -19.21 9.35
N GLY A 384 -13.49 -17.93 9.64
CA GLY A 384 -14.60 -17.15 10.17
C GLY A 384 -15.72 -16.84 9.16
N LEU A 385 -15.59 -17.20 7.87
CA LEU A 385 -16.53 -16.86 6.80
C LEU A 385 -17.30 -18.09 6.30
N PRO A 386 -18.54 -18.32 6.76
CA PRO A 386 -19.35 -19.48 6.40
C PRO A 386 -19.50 -19.73 4.90
N THR A 387 -19.65 -18.68 4.09
CA THR A 387 -19.74 -18.80 2.62
C THR A 387 -18.46 -19.37 2.01
N VAL A 388 -17.30 -19.05 2.56
CA VAL A 388 -16.01 -19.63 2.13
C VAL A 388 -15.95 -21.11 2.50
N LEU A 389 -16.41 -21.46 3.70
CA LEU A 389 -16.43 -22.85 4.16
C LEU A 389 -17.34 -23.74 3.30
N GLU A 390 -18.56 -23.25 2.98
CA GLU A 390 -19.49 -23.93 2.06
C GLU A 390 -18.89 -24.06 0.66
N GLY A 391 -18.37 -22.96 0.10
CA GLY A 391 -17.82 -22.94 -1.25
C GLY A 391 -16.61 -23.86 -1.45
N LEU A 392 -15.87 -24.15 -0.38
CA LEU A 392 -14.75 -25.10 -0.35
C LEU A 392 -15.18 -26.53 0.02
N GLY A 393 -16.46 -26.77 0.30
CA GLY A 393 -16.95 -28.08 0.76
C GLY A 393 -16.40 -28.48 2.13
N ILE A 394 -16.06 -27.51 2.98
CA ILE A 394 -15.65 -27.74 4.37
C ILE A 394 -16.89 -27.98 5.24
N VAL A 395 -17.99 -27.29 4.91
CA VAL A 395 -19.33 -27.50 5.47
C VAL A 395 -20.35 -27.64 4.35
N ASP A 396 -21.46 -28.31 4.59
CA ASP A 396 -22.50 -28.51 3.57
C ASP A 396 -23.27 -27.23 3.27
N LYS A 397 -23.48 -26.40 4.29
CA LYS A 397 -24.26 -25.14 4.19
C LYS A 397 -23.66 -24.05 5.05
N ALA A 398 -23.64 -22.83 4.50
CA ALA A 398 -23.13 -21.66 5.17
C ALA A 398 -23.94 -21.23 6.41
N ASP A 399 -25.21 -21.64 6.52
CA ASP A 399 -26.07 -21.32 7.65
C ASP A 399 -26.01 -22.35 8.79
N ALA A 400 -25.24 -23.44 8.63
CA ALA A 400 -25.15 -24.56 9.57
C ALA A 400 -23.68 -24.94 9.84
N VAL A 401 -22.86 -23.99 10.26
CA VAL A 401 -21.46 -24.24 10.62
C VAL A 401 -21.35 -24.83 12.02
N SER A 402 -20.66 -25.97 12.14
CA SER A 402 -20.30 -26.57 13.44
C SER A 402 -18.78 -26.49 13.65
N LEU A 403 -18.36 -26.33 14.90
CA LEU A 403 -16.96 -26.35 15.31
C LEU A 403 -16.76 -27.36 16.43
N THR A 404 -15.76 -28.23 16.30
CA THR A 404 -15.31 -29.06 17.43
C THR A 404 -14.13 -28.36 18.08
N LEU A 405 -14.32 -27.92 19.32
CA LEU A 405 -13.32 -27.24 20.14
C LEU A 405 -12.76 -28.16 21.21
N SER A 406 -11.51 -27.99 21.63
CA SER A 406 -10.94 -28.68 22.79
C SER A 406 -10.42 -27.70 23.83
N ASP A 407 -10.64 -28.00 25.11
CA ASP A 407 -10.05 -27.25 26.24
C ASP A 407 -8.58 -27.68 26.51
N SER A 408 -7.94 -27.03 27.47
CA SER A 408 -6.55 -27.33 27.87
C SER A 408 -6.37 -28.75 28.47
N ARG A 409 -7.46 -29.43 28.83
CA ARG A 409 -7.47 -30.82 29.35
C ARG A 409 -7.80 -31.83 28.28
N GLY A 410 -8.06 -31.36 27.05
CA GLY A 410 -8.42 -32.24 25.91
C GLY A 410 -9.92 -32.61 25.84
N ALA A 411 -10.76 -32.05 26.69
CA ALA A 411 -12.22 -32.29 26.60
C ALA A 411 -12.76 -31.59 25.33
N ARG A 412 -13.55 -32.33 24.54
CA ARG A 412 -14.08 -31.84 23.26
C ARG A 412 -15.51 -31.32 23.41
N HIS A 413 -15.80 -30.24 22.73
CA HIS A 413 -17.07 -29.54 22.72
C HIS A 413 -17.49 -29.26 21.27
N LEU A 414 -18.67 -29.76 20.88
CA LEU A 414 -19.28 -29.43 19.61
C LEU A 414 -20.19 -28.22 19.81
N ILE A 415 -19.97 -27.17 19.01
CA ILE A 415 -20.76 -25.94 19.02
C ILE A 415 -21.26 -25.61 17.63
N SER A 416 -22.40 -24.93 17.56
CA SER A 416 -22.98 -24.39 16.31
C SER A 416 -23.23 -22.89 16.54
N PRO A 417 -22.25 -22.00 16.24
CA PRO A 417 -22.38 -20.58 16.48
C PRO A 417 -23.48 -19.96 15.61
N GLU A 418 -24.21 -18.99 16.16
CA GLU A 418 -25.10 -18.13 15.39
C GLU A 418 -24.31 -17.27 14.41
N ILE A 419 -24.74 -17.28 13.14
CA ILE A 419 -24.05 -16.56 12.06
C ILE A 419 -24.56 -15.13 12.02
N LYS A 420 -23.63 -14.16 11.89
CA LYS A 420 -23.90 -12.72 11.85
C LYS A 420 -23.52 -12.12 10.51
N PRO A 421 -24.12 -10.98 10.10
CA PRO A 421 -23.61 -10.23 8.96
C PRO A 421 -22.13 -9.92 9.13
N MET A 422 -21.36 -10.01 8.04
CA MET A 422 -19.94 -9.71 8.03
C MET A 422 -19.73 -8.19 8.22
N SER A 423 -18.77 -7.84 9.06
CA SER A 423 -18.23 -6.49 9.16
C SER A 423 -16.72 -6.54 8.93
N PHE A 424 -16.18 -5.54 8.22
CA PHE A 424 -14.76 -5.42 7.98
C PHE A 424 -14.22 -4.26 8.83
N ALA A 425 -13.32 -4.58 9.74
CA ALA A 425 -12.68 -3.63 10.64
C ALA A 425 -11.17 -3.48 10.35
N GLY A 426 -10.77 -3.65 9.08
CA GLY A 426 -9.37 -3.71 8.67
C GLY A 426 -8.81 -5.13 8.66
N PHE A 427 -7.53 -5.27 8.32
CA PHE A 427 -6.84 -6.55 8.33
C PHE A 427 -6.75 -7.14 9.74
N PRO A 428 -6.87 -8.48 9.89
CA PRO A 428 -6.90 -9.10 11.21
C PRO A 428 -5.58 -8.91 11.96
N LYS A 429 -5.68 -8.35 13.17
CA LYS A 429 -4.58 -8.23 14.14
C LYS A 429 -4.86 -9.15 15.33
N LEU A 430 -3.81 -9.64 15.97
CA LEU A 430 -3.96 -10.40 17.21
C LEU A 430 -4.52 -9.46 18.30
N PRO A 431 -5.67 -9.77 18.91
CA PRO A 431 -6.30 -8.87 19.87
C PRO A 431 -5.52 -8.79 21.19
N GLY A 432 -5.77 -7.75 21.97
CA GLY A 432 -5.36 -7.69 23.37
C GLY A 432 -6.03 -8.80 24.21
N LEU A 433 -5.44 -9.09 25.35
CA LEU A 433 -6.01 -10.12 26.24
C LEU A 433 -7.38 -9.70 26.76
N SER A 434 -8.30 -10.66 26.82
CA SER A 434 -9.63 -10.45 27.39
C SER A 434 -9.62 -10.28 28.93
N THR A 435 -8.55 -10.75 29.57
CA THR A 435 -8.34 -10.67 31.04
C THR A 435 -6.87 -10.38 31.34
N GLY A 436 -6.62 -9.60 32.39
CA GLY A 436 -5.26 -9.25 32.82
C GLY A 436 -4.64 -8.10 32.01
N GLU A 437 -3.37 -7.83 32.31
CA GLU A 437 -2.61 -6.77 31.64
C GLU A 437 -1.96 -7.32 30.37
N SER A 438 -2.27 -6.74 29.22
CA SER A 438 -1.66 -7.12 27.95
C SER A 438 -0.17 -6.76 27.89
N PRO A 439 0.70 -7.61 27.36
CA PRO A 439 2.09 -7.26 27.05
C PRO A 439 2.17 -6.14 26.02
N LEU A 440 3.34 -5.49 25.88
CA LEU A 440 3.49 -4.29 25.06
C LEU A 440 2.95 -4.46 23.64
N TYR A 441 3.29 -5.53 22.96
CA TYR A 441 2.89 -5.76 21.56
C TYR A 441 1.38 -5.88 21.34
N LEU A 442 0.59 -6.15 22.38
CA LEU A 442 -0.87 -6.24 22.33
C LEU A 442 -1.56 -4.96 22.82
N ARG A 443 -0.80 -3.97 23.31
CA ARG A 443 -1.36 -2.69 23.78
C ARG A 443 -1.53 -1.75 22.60
N ASN A 444 -2.57 -0.92 22.69
CA ASN A 444 -2.81 0.17 21.75
C ASN A 444 -2.75 -0.28 20.27
N ASN A 445 -3.25 -1.48 19.95
CA ASN A 445 -3.21 -2.04 18.60
C ASN A 445 -3.99 -1.22 17.56
N ASN A 446 -4.86 -0.31 18.02
CA ASN A 446 -5.61 0.63 17.17
C ASN A 446 -4.87 1.94 16.93
N GLU A 447 -3.75 2.18 17.65
CA GLU A 447 -2.90 3.33 17.41
C GLU A 447 -1.91 3.04 16.29
N ASN A 448 -1.76 3.95 15.31
CA ASN A 448 -0.83 3.74 14.20
C ASN A 448 0.60 3.58 14.71
N TYR A 449 1.01 4.38 15.69
CA TYR A 449 2.32 4.30 16.32
C TYR A 449 2.33 4.92 17.71
N TRP A 450 3.20 4.40 18.59
CA TRP A 450 3.48 4.93 19.92
C TRP A 450 4.83 4.42 20.41
N PHE A 451 5.41 5.03 21.43
CA PHE A 451 6.65 4.55 22.03
C PHE A 451 6.58 4.53 23.56
N LYS A 452 7.49 3.77 24.14
CA LYS A 452 7.69 3.69 25.59
C LYS A 452 9.17 3.56 25.92
N LYS A 453 9.65 4.38 26.87
CA LYS A 453 10.97 4.20 27.47
C LYS A 453 10.90 3.06 28.47
N LEU A 454 11.82 2.11 28.35
CA LEU A 454 11.98 0.96 29.21
C LEU A 454 13.27 1.10 30.04
N PRO A 455 13.47 0.30 31.11
CA PRO A 455 14.71 0.31 31.87
C PRO A 455 15.96 0.14 30.99
N LYS A 456 17.12 0.60 31.48
CA LYS A 456 18.41 0.58 30.77
C LYS A 456 18.42 1.40 29.48
N GLN A 457 17.63 2.46 29.38
CA GLN A 457 17.52 3.33 28.21
C GLN A 457 17.13 2.58 26.92
N LEU A 458 16.36 1.50 27.05
CA LEU A 458 15.77 0.80 25.90
C LEU A 458 14.52 1.56 25.45
N LEU A 459 14.51 2.01 24.20
CA LEU A 459 13.33 2.61 23.58
C LEU A 459 12.55 1.54 22.83
N TYR A 460 11.31 1.30 23.23
CA TYR A 460 10.36 0.48 22.51
C TYR A 460 9.45 1.36 21.66
N VAL A 461 9.44 1.16 20.36
CA VAL A 461 8.58 1.84 19.40
C VAL A 461 7.67 0.79 18.76
N GLN A 462 6.36 0.91 18.97
CA GLN A 462 5.39 0.10 18.24
C GLN A 462 4.85 0.89 17.07
N PHE A 463 4.90 0.30 15.88
CA PHE A 463 4.48 0.90 14.63
C PHE A 463 3.53 -0.06 13.91
N ASN A 464 2.21 0.19 14.02
CA ASN A 464 1.15 -0.72 13.62
C ASN A 464 0.57 -0.43 12.24
N ASP A 465 0.63 0.82 11.75
CA ASP A 465 0.10 1.22 10.45
C ASP A 465 0.95 2.36 9.87
N VAL A 466 1.29 2.27 8.58
CA VAL A 466 2.03 3.31 7.87
C VAL A 466 1.04 4.37 7.38
N ALA A 467 0.57 5.18 8.30
CA ALA A 467 -0.40 6.25 8.06
C ALA A 467 -0.24 7.35 9.12
N ASP A 468 -0.48 8.59 8.74
CA ASP A 468 -0.53 9.69 9.71
C ASP A 468 -1.73 9.54 10.66
N LYS A 469 -1.57 9.99 11.92
CA LYS A 469 -2.69 10.20 12.84
C LYS A 469 -3.28 11.59 12.60
N GLU A 470 -4.55 11.77 12.90
CA GLU A 470 -5.18 13.10 12.90
C GLU A 470 -4.46 14.10 13.83
N SER A 471 -3.98 13.61 14.96
CA SER A 471 -3.31 14.42 16.01
C SER A 471 -1.82 14.62 15.79
N GLN A 472 -1.15 13.80 14.95
CA GLN A 472 0.30 13.79 14.81
C GLN A 472 0.71 13.06 13.53
N SER A 473 1.51 13.70 12.66
CA SER A 473 2.10 13.02 11.52
C SER A 473 3.21 12.05 11.93
N LEU A 474 3.48 11.04 11.07
CA LEU A 474 4.60 10.12 11.27
C LEU A 474 5.95 10.85 11.28
N LYS A 475 6.06 11.94 10.51
CA LYS A 475 7.23 12.82 10.55
C LYS A 475 7.44 13.42 11.93
N GLN A 476 6.40 14.05 12.51
CA GLN A 476 6.47 14.63 13.87
C GLN A 476 6.76 13.58 14.95
N PHE A 477 6.18 12.40 14.81
CA PHE A 477 6.47 11.26 15.71
C PHE A 477 7.93 10.83 15.61
N SER A 478 8.46 10.72 14.40
CA SER A 478 9.87 10.38 14.15
C SER A 478 10.81 11.44 14.73
N GLU A 479 10.49 12.73 14.57
CA GLU A 479 11.26 13.86 15.15
C GLU A 479 11.32 13.79 16.67
N GLN A 480 10.23 13.41 17.35
CA GLN A 480 10.25 13.19 18.80
C GLN A 480 11.24 12.08 19.21
N ILE A 481 11.25 10.96 18.47
CA ILE A 481 12.19 9.86 18.73
C ILE A 481 13.64 10.32 18.46
N GLN A 482 13.87 11.06 17.36
CA GLN A 482 15.17 11.61 17.03
C GLN A 482 15.69 12.53 18.14
N GLN A 483 14.84 13.36 18.73
CA GLN A 483 15.21 14.22 19.86
C GLN A 483 15.70 13.40 21.06
N LEU A 484 14.99 12.32 21.44
CA LEU A 484 15.43 11.42 22.52
C LEU A 484 16.79 10.77 22.24
N ILE A 485 17.04 10.42 20.97
CA ILE A 485 18.32 9.85 20.54
C ILE A 485 19.44 10.89 20.67
N ILE A 486 19.21 12.13 20.22
CA ILE A 486 20.18 13.25 20.29
C ILE A 486 20.50 13.59 21.75
N GLU A 487 19.51 13.65 22.62
CA GLU A 487 19.66 13.94 24.05
C GLU A 487 20.36 12.84 24.84
N GLY A 488 20.63 11.69 24.23
CA GLY A 488 21.36 10.60 24.89
C GLY A 488 20.48 9.69 25.75
N GLU A 489 19.17 9.79 25.64
CA GLU A 489 18.23 9.01 26.44
C GLU A 489 18.00 7.58 25.94
N VAL A 490 18.52 7.24 24.74
CA VAL A 490 18.35 5.95 24.08
C VAL A 490 19.69 5.26 23.93
N ALA A 491 19.88 4.12 24.59
CA ALA A 491 21.04 3.25 24.44
C ALA A 491 20.79 2.14 23.41
N ASP A 492 19.63 1.48 23.47
CA ASP A 492 19.16 0.45 22.54
C ASP A 492 17.75 0.79 22.06
N MET A 493 17.39 0.34 20.86
CA MET A 493 16.09 0.61 20.25
C MET A 493 15.42 -0.67 19.72
N VAL A 494 14.13 -0.79 19.97
CA VAL A 494 13.24 -1.81 19.41
C VAL A 494 12.20 -1.11 18.53
N LEU A 495 12.10 -1.51 17.27
CA LEU A 495 11.01 -1.12 16.37
C LEU A 495 10.13 -2.34 16.11
N ASP A 496 8.90 -2.32 16.63
CA ASP A 496 7.96 -3.45 16.52
C ASP A 496 7.00 -3.26 15.35
N LEU A 497 7.16 -4.09 14.31
CA LEU A 497 6.34 -4.13 13.10
C LEU A 497 5.42 -5.36 13.05
N ARG A 498 5.30 -6.14 14.14
CA ARG A 498 4.58 -7.41 14.15
C ARG A 498 3.08 -7.29 13.82
N HIS A 499 2.49 -6.12 14.00
CA HIS A 499 1.09 -5.83 13.68
C HIS A 499 0.90 -4.91 12.48
N ASN A 500 1.98 -4.56 11.79
CA ASN A 500 1.95 -3.58 10.70
C ASN A 500 1.72 -4.27 9.34
N SER A 501 0.51 -4.12 8.80
CA SER A 501 0.14 -4.64 7.48
C SER A 501 0.46 -3.68 6.33
N GLY A 502 1.15 -2.57 6.58
CA GLY A 502 1.52 -1.59 5.57
C GLY A 502 0.76 -0.29 5.68
N GLY A 503 0.45 0.31 4.55
CA GLY A 503 -0.17 1.62 4.38
C GLY A 503 0.54 2.43 3.31
N ASP A 504 0.64 3.74 3.47
CA ASP A 504 1.31 4.63 2.51
C ASP A 504 2.85 4.56 2.65
N GLY A 505 3.49 3.82 1.76
CA GLY A 505 4.95 3.63 1.77
C GLY A 505 5.75 4.93 1.61
N SER A 506 5.17 6.00 1.07
CA SER A 506 5.83 7.31 0.96
C SER A 506 6.12 7.94 2.32
N LEU A 507 5.42 7.51 3.37
CA LEU A 507 5.60 7.97 4.74
C LEU A 507 6.72 7.25 5.50
N ASN A 508 7.38 6.24 4.93
CA ASN A 508 8.44 5.47 5.62
C ASN A 508 9.73 6.25 5.87
N ALA A 509 10.05 7.23 5.02
CA ALA A 509 11.35 7.94 5.03
C ALA A 509 11.74 8.53 6.41
N PRO A 510 10.87 9.19 7.19
CA PRO A 510 11.21 9.70 8.51
C PRO A 510 11.64 8.61 9.50
N MET A 511 11.00 7.43 9.47
CA MET A 511 11.34 6.32 10.36
C MET A 511 12.66 5.66 9.94
N VAL A 512 12.93 5.51 8.62
CA VAL A 512 14.23 5.08 8.11
C VAL A 512 15.33 6.04 8.59
N ALA A 513 15.12 7.35 8.42
CA ALA A 513 16.08 8.37 8.87
C ALA A 513 16.33 8.28 10.39
N THR A 514 15.30 8.00 11.20
CA THR A 514 15.41 7.83 12.65
C THR A 514 16.30 6.65 13.01
N THR A 515 16.15 5.50 12.35
CA THR A 515 16.99 4.32 12.62
C THR A 515 18.43 4.52 12.18
N VAL A 516 18.66 5.20 11.04
CA VAL A 516 20.01 5.56 10.57
C VAL A 516 20.68 6.55 11.54
N LEU A 517 19.96 7.59 11.98
CA LEU A 517 20.44 8.55 12.99
C LEU A 517 20.80 7.84 14.29
N PHE A 518 19.93 6.92 14.76
CA PHE A 518 20.21 6.12 15.96
C PHE A 518 21.56 5.39 15.82
N LYS A 519 21.78 4.69 14.72
CA LYS A 519 23.04 3.94 14.50
C LYS A 519 24.25 4.87 14.34
N ALA A 520 24.08 6.02 13.70
CA ALA A 520 25.16 7.02 13.56
C ALA A 520 25.61 7.59 14.93
N LEU A 521 24.67 7.92 15.81
CA LEU A 521 24.96 8.48 17.13
C LEU A 521 25.23 7.41 18.20
N ARG A 522 24.78 6.18 17.99
CA ARG A 522 24.92 5.02 18.88
C ARG A 522 25.47 3.81 18.13
N PRO A 523 26.70 3.85 17.61
CA PRO A 523 27.27 2.76 16.79
C PRO A 523 27.35 1.42 17.54
N LYS A 524 27.45 1.43 18.88
CA LYS A 524 27.40 0.23 19.73
C LYS A 524 25.98 -0.12 20.23
N GLY A 525 25.03 0.80 20.10
CA GLY A 525 23.64 0.57 20.44
C GLY A 525 23.01 -0.50 19.54
N LYS A 526 22.20 -1.37 20.12
CA LYS A 526 21.53 -2.43 19.40
C LYS A 526 20.19 -1.93 18.85
N LEU A 527 19.98 -2.14 17.56
CA LEU A 527 18.70 -1.89 16.88
C LEU A 527 18.03 -3.23 16.59
N PHE A 528 16.89 -3.47 17.21
CA PHE A 528 16.06 -4.64 16.94
C PHE A 528 14.83 -4.23 16.14
N VAL A 529 14.53 -4.95 15.06
CA VAL A 529 13.28 -4.80 14.30
C VAL A 529 12.48 -6.08 14.43
N LEU A 530 11.31 -5.98 15.08
CA LEU A 530 10.44 -7.13 15.29
C LEU A 530 9.54 -7.28 14.09
N ILE A 531 9.62 -8.44 13.44
CA ILE A 531 8.84 -8.78 12.25
C ILE A 531 7.97 -10.01 12.51
N GLY A 532 6.96 -10.18 11.66
CA GLY A 532 6.08 -11.34 11.72
C GLY A 532 5.20 -11.44 10.48
N ARG A 533 4.26 -12.38 10.52
CA ARG A 533 3.34 -12.68 9.40
C ARG A 533 2.51 -11.49 8.94
N ASN A 534 2.27 -10.51 9.81
CA ASN A 534 1.56 -9.27 9.49
C ASN A 534 2.50 -8.15 8.99
N THR A 535 3.82 -8.35 9.05
CA THR A 535 4.77 -7.38 8.45
C THR A 535 4.67 -7.51 6.93
N PHE A 536 3.84 -6.63 6.35
CA PHE A 536 3.38 -6.76 4.98
C PHE A 536 3.46 -5.40 4.25
N SER A 537 3.48 -5.39 2.91
CA SER A 537 3.41 -4.18 2.09
C SER A 537 4.42 -3.10 2.53
N ALA A 538 4.00 -1.86 2.77
CA ALA A 538 4.87 -0.75 3.17
C ALA A 538 5.69 -1.02 4.45
N ALA A 539 5.18 -1.83 5.39
CA ALA A 539 5.93 -2.22 6.58
C ALA A 539 7.06 -3.21 6.27
N HIS A 540 6.84 -4.12 5.32
CA HIS A 540 7.89 -5.00 4.81
C HIS A 540 8.99 -4.17 4.12
N ASN A 541 8.59 -3.21 3.28
CA ASN A 541 9.51 -2.30 2.60
C ASN A 541 10.34 -1.47 3.58
N LEU A 542 9.73 -1.02 4.69
CA LEU A 542 10.42 -0.33 5.78
C LEU A 542 11.49 -1.25 6.40
N ALA A 543 11.13 -2.49 6.74
CA ALA A 543 12.07 -3.46 7.31
C ALA A 543 13.24 -3.74 6.36
N MET A 544 12.98 -3.86 5.04
CA MET A 544 14.03 -4.00 4.01
C MET A 544 14.98 -2.80 4.01
N SER A 545 14.44 -1.58 3.94
CA SER A 545 15.25 -0.36 3.92
C SER A 545 16.11 -0.21 5.18
N ILE A 546 15.58 -0.54 6.35
CA ILE A 546 16.32 -0.49 7.61
C ILE A 546 17.46 -1.51 7.61
N THR A 547 17.22 -2.74 7.16
CA THR A 547 18.27 -3.78 7.13
C THR A 547 19.33 -3.52 6.09
N GLU A 548 19.03 -2.82 5.02
CA GLU A 548 20.01 -2.40 4.01
C GLU A 548 20.92 -1.27 4.50
N LEU A 549 20.35 -0.34 5.28
CA LEU A 549 21.03 0.89 5.70
C LEU A 549 21.67 0.79 7.10
N THR A 550 21.35 -0.25 7.87
CA THR A 550 21.82 -0.43 9.24
C THR A 550 22.19 -1.89 9.54
N ASP A 551 22.81 -2.13 10.71
CA ASP A 551 23.07 -3.47 11.26
C ASP A 551 21.91 -3.98 12.14
N ALA A 552 20.66 -3.63 11.82
CA ALA A 552 19.49 -4.05 12.57
C ALA A 552 19.35 -5.56 12.68
N VAL A 553 19.00 -6.04 13.88
CA VAL A 553 18.74 -7.45 14.13
C VAL A 553 17.24 -7.71 14.02
N LEU A 554 16.84 -8.50 13.02
CA LEU A 554 15.45 -8.93 12.84
C LEU A 554 15.13 -10.06 13.83
N VAL A 555 13.99 -9.94 14.54
CA VAL A 555 13.54 -10.91 15.56
C VAL A 555 12.06 -11.23 15.35
N GLY A 556 11.68 -12.50 15.48
CA GLY A 556 10.28 -12.93 15.43
C GLY A 556 9.99 -14.00 14.38
N GLU A 557 8.90 -13.86 13.62
CA GLU A 557 8.53 -14.74 12.52
C GLU A 557 8.92 -14.12 11.17
N PRO A 558 9.05 -14.90 10.08
CA PRO A 558 9.23 -14.35 8.73
C PRO A 558 8.08 -13.41 8.33
N SER A 559 8.37 -12.46 7.44
CA SER A 559 7.41 -11.48 6.95
C SER A 559 6.34 -12.06 6.02
N GLY A 560 5.21 -11.37 5.89
CA GLY A 560 4.12 -11.74 5.00
C GLY A 560 4.30 -11.34 3.52
N SER A 561 5.35 -10.57 3.18
CA SER A 561 5.66 -10.16 1.80
C SER A 561 7.00 -10.69 1.33
N ARG A 562 7.25 -10.54 0.02
CA ARG A 562 8.53 -10.82 -0.66
C ARG A 562 9.35 -9.54 -0.81
N PRO A 563 10.70 -9.60 -0.84
CA PRO A 563 11.56 -8.45 -1.16
C PRO A 563 11.25 -7.81 -2.52
N ASN A 564 11.02 -8.62 -3.54
CA ASN A 564 10.60 -8.21 -4.87
C ASN A 564 9.19 -8.77 -5.10
N ALA A 565 8.18 -7.92 -5.06
CA ALA A 565 6.78 -8.32 -5.05
C ALA A 565 5.92 -7.55 -6.06
N ILE A 566 4.95 -8.26 -6.62
CA ILE A 566 3.82 -7.61 -7.30
C ILE A 566 2.83 -7.21 -6.20
N SER A 567 2.63 -5.91 -6.04
CA SER A 567 1.81 -5.36 -4.96
C SER A 567 1.13 -4.05 -5.38
N GLU A 568 0.89 -3.13 -4.48
CA GLU A 568 0.07 -1.94 -4.63
C GLU A 568 -1.43 -2.26 -4.73
N ALA A 569 -2.27 -1.27 -4.47
CA ALA A 569 -3.72 -1.44 -4.41
C ALA A 569 -4.40 -0.71 -5.56
N GLY A 570 -4.58 -1.39 -6.69
CA GLY A 570 -5.48 -0.95 -7.73
C GLY A 570 -6.93 -1.26 -7.35
N TRP A 571 -7.70 -0.23 -6.98
CA TRP A 571 -9.07 -0.39 -6.51
C TRP A 571 -10.06 -0.58 -7.65
N PHE A 572 -11.02 -1.48 -7.45
CA PHE A 572 -12.17 -1.63 -8.31
C PHE A 572 -13.48 -1.70 -7.51
N ASN A 573 -14.57 -1.34 -8.17
CA ASN A 573 -15.93 -1.52 -7.66
C ASN A 573 -16.79 -2.11 -8.78
N LEU A 574 -17.43 -3.25 -8.53
CA LEU A 574 -18.23 -3.94 -9.54
C LEU A 574 -19.54 -3.18 -9.80
N PRO A 575 -19.92 -2.91 -11.06
CA PRO A 575 -21.05 -2.03 -11.39
C PRO A 575 -22.41 -2.51 -10.87
N TYR A 576 -22.68 -3.82 -10.89
CA TYR A 576 -23.96 -4.40 -10.47
C TYR A 576 -24.00 -4.72 -8.98
N SER A 577 -23.06 -5.52 -8.50
CA SER A 577 -23.09 -6.04 -7.12
C SER A 577 -22.53 -5.07 -6.09
N ARG A 578 -21.85 -4.00 -6.55
CA ARG A 578 -21.13 -3.03 -5.71
C ARG A 578 -20.06 -3.66 -4.83
N GLN A 579 -19.58 -4.86 -5.20
CA GLN A 579 -18.45 -5.46 -4.52
C GLN A 579 -17.18 -4.65 -4.76
N THR A 580 -16.44 -4.40 -3.70
CA THR A 580 -15.18 -3.65 -3.73
C THR A 580 -14.00 -4.60 -3.52
N GLY A 581 -12.92 -4.37 -4.25
CA GLY A 581 -11.71 -5.17 -4.11
C GLY A 581 -10.47 -4.46 -4.62
N VAL A 582 -9.37 -5.19 -4.56
CA VAL A 582 -8.03 -4.73 -4.92
C VAL A 582 -7.38 -5.70 -5.90
N ILE A 583 -6.66 -5.15 -6.85
CA ILE A 583 -5.79 -5.86 -7.79
C ILE A 583 -4.40 -5.23 -7.72
N SER A 584 -3.37 -6.07 -7.68
CA SER A 584 -1.97 -5.64 -7.63
C SER A 584 -1.55 -4.91 -8.89
N SER A 585 -1.22 -3.62 -8.79
CA SER A 585 -0.99 -2.75 -9.94
C SER A 585 0.48 -2.45 -10.25
N GLN A 586 1.41 -2.74 -9.34
CA GLN A 586 2.82 -2.39 -9.50
C GLN A 586 3.76 -3.53 -9.06
N PHE A 587 4.95 -3.55 -9.66
CA PHE A 587 6.07 -4.36 -9.20
C PHE A 587 6.99 -3.50 -8.34
N HIS A 588 7.21 -3.90 -7.11
CA HIS A 588 8.12 -3.25 -6.17
C HIS A 588 9.40 -4.06 -6.02
N GLN A 589 10.51 -3.43 -6.34
CA GLN A 589 11.84 -4.00 -6.18
C GLN A 589 12.54 -3.34 -4.99
N TYR A 590 12.53 -4.01 -3.83
CA TYR A 590 13.23 -3.57 -2.62
C TYR A 590 14.50 -4.38 -2.33
N GLY A 591 14.68 -5.50 -3.01
CA GLY A 591 15.91 -6.28 -3.02
C GLY A 591 16.70 -6.11 -4.33
N ALA A 592 17.86 -6.76 -4.44
CA ALA A 592 18.55 -6.91 -5.72
C ALA A 592 17.62 -7.58 -6.74
N PRO A 593 17.77 -7.33 -8.07
CA PRO A 593 16.89 -7.93 -9.09
C PRO A 593 16.81 -9.46 -9.01
N GLU A 594 17.89 -10.12 -8.61
CA GLU A 594 18.01 -11.57 -8.42
C GLU A 594 17.53 -12.06 -7.05
N ASP A 595 16.98 -11.21 -6.20
CA ASP A 595 16.45 -11.62 -4.90
C ASP A 595 15.11 -12.33 -5.06
N HIS A 596 15.15 -13.66 -5.02
CA HIS A 596 13.99 -14.54 -5.13
C HIS A 596 13.48 -15.06 -3.77
N ARG A 597 13.93 -14.45 -2.66
CA ARG A 597 13.41 -14.82 -1.33
C ARG A 597 11.89 -14.61 -1.29
N ILE A 598 11.21 -15.56 -0.66
CA ILE A 598 9.75 -15.51 -0.53
C ILE A 598 9.29 -14.70 0.70
N TRP A 599 10.22 -14.33 1.59
CA TRP A 599 10.03 -13.48 2.78
C TRP A 599 11.37 -12.91 3.25
N ILE A 600 11.32 -11.99 4.21
CA ILE A 600 12.47 -11.67 5.05
C ILE A 600 12.47 -12.63 6.24
N ALA A 601 13.55 -13.40 6.39
CA ALA A 601 13.72 -14.27 7.56
C ALA A 601 14.27 -13.47 8.75
N PRO A 602 13.79 -13.69 9.98
CA PRO A 602 14.39 -13.09 11.16
C PRO A 602 15.77 -13.71 11.44
N HIS A 603 16.72 -12.90 11.93
CA HIS A 603 18.00 -13.37 12.42
C HIS A 603 17.85 -14.22 13.69
N VAL A 604 16.84 -13.88 14.51
CA VAL A 604 16.48 -14.62 15.71
C VAL A 604 15.03 -15.09 15.58
N PRO A 605 14.79 -16.32 15.11
CA PRO A 605 13.44 -16.83 14.94
C PRO A 605 12.78 -17.12 16.29
N VAL A 606 11.58 -16.58 16.47
CA VAL A 606 10.76 -16.75 17.69
C VAL A 606 9.32 -16.90 17.28
N SER A 607 8.69 -18.01 17.63
CA SER A 607 7.26 -18.28 17.42
C SER A 607 6.48 -18.01 18.69
N LEU A 608 5.19 -17.67 18.55
CA LEU A 608 4.25 -17.51 19.65
C LEU A 608 3.38 -18.75 19.76
N SER A 609 3.32 -19.38 20.96
CA SER A 609 2.37 -20.44 21.27
C SER A 609 1.09 -19.87 21.89
N SER A 610 0.00 -20.66 21.84
CA SER A 610 -1.27 -20.28 22.49
C SER A 610 -1.09 -20.09 24.00
N GLU A 611 -0.33 -20.98 24.65
CA GLU A 611 -0.06 -20.90 26.08
C GLU A 611 0.63 -19.57 26.46
N GLN A 612 1.67 -19.17 25.71
CA GLN A 612 2.39 -17.90 25.94
C GLN A 612 1.45 -16.69 25.76
N TYR A 613 0.64 -16.70 24.68
CA TYR A 613 -0.32 -15.64 24.44
C TYR A 613 -1.33 -15.50 25.58
N PHE A 614 -2.01 -16.57 25.99
CA PHE A 614 -3.01 -16.50 27.04
C PHE A 614 -2.45 -16.24 28.43
N LYS A 615 -1.13 -16.49 28.65
CA LYS A 615 -0.40 -16.06 29.85
C LYS A 615 0.06 -14.60 29.81
N GLY A 616 -0.09 -13.91 28.68
CA GLY A 616 0.39 -12.53 28.53
C GLY A 616 1.90 -12.42 28.39
N GLU A 617 2.56 -13.44 27.88
CA GLU A 617 4.00 -13.45 27.65
C GLU A 617 4.36 -12.83 26.29
N ASP A 618 5.53 -12.23 26.18
CA ASP A 618 6.15 -11.81 24.92
C ASP A 618 7.49 -12.55 24.74
N PRO A 619 7.49 -13.70 24.05
CA PRO A 619 8.72 -14.48 23.86
C PRO A 619 9.75 -13.73 23.00
N VAL A 620 9.32 -12.81 22.11
CA VAL A 620 10.21 -12.01 21.27
C VAL A 620 10.96 -10.98 22.13
N MET A 621 10.26 -10.24 22.99
CA MET A 621 10.91 -9.32 23.92
C MET A 621 11.79 -10.05 24.94
N THR A 622 11.40 -11.24 25.40
CA THR A 622 12.23 -12.10 26.26
C THR A 622 13.56 -12.45 25.60
N ALA A 623 13.53 -12.83 24.31
CA ALA A 623 14.73 -13.12 23.54
C ALA A 623 15.65 -11.89 23.42
N ILE A 624 15.10 -10.71 23.14
CA ILE A 624 15.84 -9.44 23.04
C ILE A 624 16.52 -9.08 24.36
N ILE A 625 15.80 -9.14 25.48
CA ILE A 625 16.37 -8.84 26.80
C ILE A 625 17.52 -9.80 27.12
N GLY A 626 17.40 -11.08 26.73
CA GLY A 626 18.46 -12.07 26.88
C GLY A 626 19.70 -11.76 26.04
N ILE A 627 19.55 -11.17 24.85
CA ILE A 627 20.65 -10.75 23.96
C ILE A 627 21.30 -9.44 24.48
N SER A 628 20.49 -8.48 24.93
CA SER A 628 20.98 -7.18 25.45
C SER A 628 21.70 -7.29 26.80
N SER A 629 21.51 -8.40 27.53
CA SER A 629 22.15 -8.64 28.82
C SER A 629 23.53 -9.30 28.74
N LYS A 630 23.90 -9.78 27.54
CA LYS A 630 25.23 -10.36 27.23
C LYS A 630 26.14 -9.30 26.58
#